data_2d8d0a4b2d629095b480f3c5605e5341
#
_entry.id   2d8d0a4b2d629095b480f3c5605e5341
#
_cell.length_a   1.000
_cell.length_b   1.000
_cell.length_c   1.000
_cell.angle_alpha   90.00
_cell.angle_beta   90.00
_cell.angle_gamma   90.00
#
_symmetry.space_group_name_H-M   'P 1'
#
loop_
_entity.id
_entity.type
_entity.pdbx_description
1 polymer ?
#
loop_
_entity_poly.entity_id
_entity_poly.type
_entity_poly.pdbx_seq_one_letter_code
_entity_poly.pdbx_strand_id
1 'polypeptide(L)'
;MRIEDEIKLTFDDVLIRPKRSTLVSRSEVILERDFKFKHTDETWTGVPIFSANMDTTGTFETAVTLQKHKMLTAIHKFYSLEEWKNNIEKLDPEFISVTVGQSDDDLNLGKKIFELNNDIQYLCIDVANGYREDFIDSVKNYRETFPNKIIIAGNVATREMTEALILAGADIVKIGIGPGSVCTTRSVAGVGYPQLSSISECSDAAHGLGGHVMADGGCKYPGDISKAFGAGADYVMLGGMFAGHKESGGELVTDDDGIQYKDFYGMSSTKAQQTYYGDLAEHRAAEGKKVRLKYKGDLDNTVQKILGGMRSACSYVGAKKLKDLPKSTTFIRVTQTTNEIYTGSENN
;
A
#
# COMPACT_ATOMS: atom_id res chain seq x y z
N MET A 1 1.93 -33.51 -4.85
CA MET A 1 2.01 -32.45 -3.82
C MET A 1 3.46 -32.01 -3.70
N ARG A 2 3.72 -30.70 -3.79
CA ARG A 2 5.06 -30.13 -3.60
C ARG A 2 5.02 -29.24 -2.36
N ILE A 3 6.03 -29.32 -1.51
CA ILE A 3 6.24 -28.45 -0.36
C ILE A 3 7.57 -27.76 -0.61
N GLU A 4 7.62 -26.43 -0.44
CA GLU A 4 8.85 -25.65 -0.48
C GLU A 4 9.42 -25.61 0.95
N ASP A 5 10.65 -26.12 1.12
CA ASP A 5 11.28 -26.26 2.45
C ASP A 5 11.84 -24.92 2.97
N GLU A 6 12.01 -23.92 2.09
CA GLU A 6 12.52 -22.62 2.48
C GLU A 6 11.50 -21.87 3.36
N ILE A 7 11.93 -21.47 4.56
CA ILE A 7 11.08 -20.72 5.49
C ILE A 7 10.88 -19.30 4.96
N LYS A 8 9.64 -18.96 4.65
CA LYS A 8 9.25 -17.61 4.25
C LYS A 8 8.95 -16.75 5.47
N LEU A 9 9.37 -15.48 5.43
CA LEU A 9 9.41 -14.58 6.58
C LEU A 9 8.41 -13.42 6.44
N THR A 10 7.83 -13.01 7.57
CA THR A 10 7.07 -11.77 7.73
C THR A 10 7.94 -10.68 8.38
N PHE A 11 7.38 -9.48 8.57
CA PHE A 11 8.10 -8.40 9.25
C PHE A 11 8.40 -8.72 10.72
N ASP A 12 7.57 -9.52 11.38
CA ASP A 12 7.74 -9.90 12.79
C ASP A 12 8.90 -10.90 13.00
N ASP A 13 9.34 -11.59 11.94
CA ASP A 13 10.39 -12.62 12.00
C ASP A 13 11.81 -12.07 11.92
N VAL A 14 11.96 -10.77 11.66
CA VAL A 14 13.26 -10.15 11.44
C VAL A 14 13.39 -8.79 12.12
N LEU A 15 14.65 -8.41 12.38
CA LEU A 15 15.05 -7.03 12.69
C LEU A 15 16.14 -6.58 11.74
N ILE A 16 16.25 -5.28 11.50
CA ILE A 16 17.35 -4.66 10.79
C ILE A 16 18.54 -4.57 11.75
N ARG A 17 19.68 -5.18 11.39
CA ARG A 17 20.89 -5.15 12.20
C ARG A 17 21.54 -3.77 12.13
N PRO A 18 21.78 -3.08 13.27
CA PRO A 18 22.50 -1.82 13.29
C PRO A 18 23.92 -1.98 12.70
N LYS A 19 24.39 -0.95 12.03
CA LYS A 19 25.74 -0.87 11.44
C LYS A 19 26.39 0.46 11.83
N ARG A 20 27.73 0.50 11.72
CA ARG A 20 28.45 1.75 11.89
C ARG A 20 27.94 2.79 10.88
N SER A 21 27.59 3.96 11.37
CA SER A 21 27.05 5.07 10.57
C SER A 21 27.97 6.29 10.70
N THR A 22 28.09 7.04 9.61
CA THR A 22 28.76 8.35 9.59
C THR A 22 27.78 9.51 9.71
N LEU A 23 26.48 9.21 9.75
CA LEU A 23 25.42 10.23 9.92
C LEU A 23 25.44 10.75 11.36
N VAL A 24 25.55 12.05 11.52
CA VAL A 24 25.56 12.72 12.83
C VAL A 24 24.13 13.03 13.26
N SER A 25 23.25 13.34 12.32
CA SER A 25 21.85 13.68 12.60
C SER A 25 20.88 12.93 11.68
N ARG A 26 19.71 12.56 12.21
CA ARG A 26 18.59 12.02 11.42
C ARG A 26 18.05 13.02 10.39
N SER A 27 18.29 14.32 10.60
CA SER A 27 17.91 15.38 9.65
C SER A 27 18.68 15.33 8.33
N GLU A 28 19.82 14.64 8.30
CA GLU A 28 20.61 14.43 7.07
C GLU A 28 19.99 13.39 6.14
N VAL A 29 19.02 12.59 6.63
CA VAL A 29 18.41 11.53 5.86
C VAL A 29 17.37 12.10 4.88
N ILE A 30 17.55 11.80 3.60
CA ILE A 30 16.65 12.16 2.52
C ILE A 30 15.71 10.99 2.26
N LEU A 31 14.40 11.20 2.50
CA LEU A 31 13.37 10.18 2.29
C LEU A 31 12.75 10.25 0.89
N GLU A 32 12.85 11.39 0.21
CA GLU A 32 12.39 11.54 -1.17
C GLU A 32 13.24 10.68 -2.10
N ARG A 33 12.58 10.06 -3.09
CA ARG A 33 13.20 9.26 -4.14
C ARG A 33 12.75 9.74 -5.50
N ASP A 34 13.65 9.67 -6.47
CA ASP A 34 13.36 9.91 -7.88
C ASP A 34 13.09 8.57 -8.56
N PHE A 35 12.02 8.50 -9.38
CA PHE A 35 11.63 7.33 -10.14
C PHE A 35 11.56 7.64 -11.63
N LYS A 36 11.93 6.64 -12.42
CA LYS A 36 11.66 6.53 -13.85
C LYS A 36 10.93 5.22 -14.08
N PHE A 37 10.03 5.18 -15.01
CA PHE A 37 9.15 4.05 -15.24
C PHE A 37 9.50 3.35 -16.54
N LYS A 38 9.14 2.06 -16.65
CA LYS A 38 9.51 1.24 -17.78
C LYS A 38 8.71 1.58 -19.04
N HIS A 39 7.43 1.86 -18.87
CA HIS A 39 6.48 1.95 -19.98
C HIS A 39 6.03 3.38 -20.28
N THR A 40 6.59 4.38 -19.61
CA THR A 40 6.30 5.79 -19.85
C THR A 40 7.54 6.63 -19.60
N ASP A 41 7.64 7.78 -20.28
CA ASP A 41 8.71 8.75 -20.06
C ASP A 41 8.48 9.63 -18.82
N GLU A 42 7.36 9.44 -18.12
CA GLU A 42 7.05 10.16 -16.89
C GLU A 42 8.11 9.90 -15.81
N THR A 43 8.31 10.89 -14.98
CA THR A 43 9.17 10.80 -13.79
C THR A 43 8.41 11.30 -12.58
N TRP A 44 8.74 10.78 -11.40
CA TRP A 44 8.12 11.22 -10.16
C TRP A 44 9.15 11.34 -9.05
N THR A 45 8.98 12.35 -8.19
CA THR A 45 9.84 12.59 -7.01
C THR A 45 8.99 12.83 -5.78
N GLY A 46 9.24 12.05 -4.72
CA GLY A 46 8.54 12.19 -3.45
C GLY A 46 8.90 11.10 -2.44
N VAL A 47 8.16 11.05 -1.36
CA VAL A 47 8.25 9.98 -0.35
C VAL A 47 7.36 8.83 -0.81
N PRO A 48 7.91 7.66 -1.15
CA PRO A 48 7.19 6.60 -1.86
C PRO A 48 6.28 5.78 -0.93
N ILE A 49 5.35 6.46 -0.27
CA ILE A 49 4.33 5.86 0.58
C ILE A 49 2.96 6.23 0.05
N PHE A 50 2.11 5.24 -0.12
CA PHE A 50 0.72 5.38 -0.52
C PHE A 50 -0.25 5.14 0.63
N SER A 51 -1.32 5.92 0.70
CA SER A 51 -2.52 5.46 1.39
C SER A 51 -3.24 4.44 0.52
N ALA A 52 -3.71 3.34 1.14
CA ALA A 52 -4.38 2.26 0.43
C ALA A 52 -5.72 2.71 -0.18
N ASN A 53 -6.04 2.14 -1.32
CA ASN A 53 -7.23 2.38 -2.13
C ASN A 53 -8.52 1.81 -1.53
N MET A 54 -8.69 1.94 -0.21
CA MET A 54 -9.86 1.53 0.55
C MET A 54 -10.73 2.77 0.85
N ASP A 55 -12.04 2.60 0.91
CA ASP A 55 -12.96 3.69 1.26
C ASP A 55 -12.72 4.28 2.66
N THR A 56 -12.07 3.50 3.51
CA THR A 56 -11.67 3.92 4.86
C THR A 56 -10.32 4.63 4.92
N THR A 57 -9.52 4.67 3.85
CA THR A 57 -8.18 5.27 3.85
C THR A 57 -7.85 6.09 2.61
N GLY A 58 -8.31 5.66 1.43
CA GLY A 58 -8.05 6.33 0.15
C GLY A 58 -9.04 7.46 -0.15
N THR A 59 -9.23 8.39 0.79
CA THR A 59 -10.18 9.50 0.70
C THR A 59 -9.53 10.76 0.14
N PHE A 60 -10.34 11.72 -0.34
CA PHE A 60 -9.87 13.02 -0.78
C PHE A 60 -9.20 13.80 0.37
N GLU A 61 -9.74 13.70 1.59
CA GLU A 61 -9.20 14.37 2.77
C GLU A 61 -7.84 13.79 3.17
N THR A 62 -7.66 12.48 3.07
CA THR A 62 -6.35 11.83 3.25
C THR A 62 -5.36 12.35 2.21
N ALA A 63 -5.76 12.47 0.95
CA ALA A 63 -4.90 12.99 -0.12
C ALA A 63 -4.43 14.43 0.16
N VAL A 64 -5.35 15.32 0.54
CA VAL A 64 -5.03 16.72 0.92
C VAL A 64 -4.00 16.79 2.07
N THR A 65 -3.99 15.82 2.96
CA THR A 65 -3.00 15.77 4.04
C THR A 65 -1.67 15.18 3.58
N LEU A 66 -1.71 14.05 2.88
CA LEU A 66 -0.49 13.34 2.45
C LEU A 66 0.34 14.11 1.41
N GLN A 67 -0.29 14.82 0.48
CA GLN A 67 0.40 15.64 -0.51
C GLN A 67 1.32 16.71 0.10
N LYS A 68 1.00 17.24 1.30
CA LYS A 68 1.86 18.19 2.03
C LYS A 68 3.20 17.57 2.42
N HIS A 69 3.26 16.25 2.52
CA HIS A 69 4.46 15.48 2.85
C HIS A 69 5.06 14.80 1.62
N LYS A 70 4.62 15.17 0.41
CA LYS A 70 5.00 14.52 -0.85
C LYS A 70 4.78 13.01 -0.84
N MET A 71 3.72 12.56 -0.18
CA MET A 71 3.24 11.18 -0.13
C MET A 71 1.98 11.04 -0.97
N LEU A 72 1.71 9.83 -1.43
CA LEU A 72 0.65 9.55 -2.38
C LEU A 72 -0.60 8.96 -1.72
N THR A 73 -1.74 9.17 -2.37
CA THR A 73 -2.99 8.50 -2.00
C THR A 73 -3.57 7.79 -3.23
N ALA A 74 -3.80 6.49 -3.12
CA ALA A 74 -4.63 5.79 -4.08
C ALA A 74 -6.11 6.07 -3.72
N ILE A 75 -6.73 6.97 -4.45
CA ILE A 75 -8.15 7.34 -4.24
C ILE A 75 -9.02 6.12 -4.58
N HIS A 76 -9.90 5.73 -3.66
CA HIS A 76 -10.70 4.53 -3.85
C HIS A 76 -11.70 4.65 -5.02
N LYS A 77 -12.03 3.53 -5.65
CA LYS A 77 -12.81 3.45 -6.89
C LYS A 77 -14.32 3.70 -6.73
N PHE A 78 -14.81 3.93 -5.51
CA PHE A 78 -16.24 4.06 -5.24
C PHE A 78 -16.74 5.49 -5.27
N TYR A 79 -15.86 6.48 -5.45
CA TYR A 79 -16.29 7.84 -5.70
C TYR A 79 -16.87 8.00 -7.10
N SER A 80 -18.03 8.68 -7.16
CA SER A 80 -18.66 9.06 -8.42
C SER A 80 -17.87 10.16 -9.15
N LEU A 81 -18.10 10.30 -10.45
CA LEU A 81 -17.50 11.38 -11.24
C LEU A 81 -17.86 12.77 -10.70
N GLU A 82 -19.03 12.94 -10.10
CA GLU A 82 -19.45 14.21 -9.50
C GLU A 82 -18.63 14.54 -8.24
N GLU A 83 -18.37 13.53 -7.38
CA GLU A 83 -17.51 13.71 -6.22
C GLU A 83 -16.07 14.05 -6.64
N TRP A 84 -15.55 13.43 -7.70
CA TRP A 84 -14.26 13.81 -8.29
C TRP A 84 -14.26 15.26 -8.75
N LYS A 85 -15.27 15.73 -9.51
CA LYS A 85 -15.39 17.12 -9.95
C LYS A 85 -15.37 18.11 -8.79
N ASN A 86 -16.03 17.78 -7.69
CA ASN A 86 -16.15 18.67 -6.53
C ASN A 86 -14.86 18.74 -5.67
N ASN A 87 -13.92 17.82 -5.86
CA ASN A 87 -12.73 17.72 -5.03
C ASN A 87 -11.39 17.85 -5.79
N ILE A 88 -11.40 17.67 -7.10
CA ILE A 88 -10.17 17.56 -7.91
C ILE A 88 -9.27 18.81 -7.83
N GLU A 89 -9.84 19.99 -7.68
CA GLU A 89 -9.09 21.25 -7.55
C GLU A 89 -8.30 21.38 -6.24
N LYS A 90 -8.63 20.57 -5.21
CA LYS A 90 -7.94 20.54 -3.91
C LYS A 90 -6.74 19.58 -3.92
N LEU A 91 -6.64 18.77 -4.96
CA LEU A 91 -5.69 17.68 -5.06
C LEU A 91 -4.51 18.07 -5.94
N ASP A 92 -3.31 17.77 -5.46
CA ASP A 92 -2.12 17.84 -6.27
C ASP A 92 -2.04 16.58 -7.15
N PRO A 93 -2.10 16.70 -8.48
CA PRO A 93 -2.11 15.56 -9.39
C PRO A 93 -0.85 14.69 -9.31
N GLU A 94 0.26 15.23 -8.82
CA GLU A 94 1.51 14.49 -8.63
C GLU A 94 1.44 13.48 -7.46
N PHE A 95 0.51 13.67 -6.50
CA PHE A 95 0.45 12.88 -5.27
C PHE A 95 -0.82 12.05 -5.10
N ILE A 96 -1.56 11.85 -6.18
CA ILE A 96 -2.74 10.99 -6.19
C ILE A 96 -2.66 9.92 -7.28
N SER A 97 -3.37 8.82 -7.06
CA SER A 97 -3.63 7.78 -8.06
C SER A 97 -5.12 7.55 -8.19
N VAL A 98 -5.59 7.46 -9.43
CA VAL A 98 -6.95 6.99 -9.72
C VAL A 98 -6.99 5.48 -9.55
N THR A 99 -7.93 4.94 -8.78
CA THR A 99 -8.12 3.49 -8.66
C THR A 99 -9.31 3.03 -9.46
N VAL A 100 -9.14 1.92 -10.17
CA VAL A 100 -10.14 1.25 -11.01
C VAL A 100 -10.13 -0.26 -10.78
N GLY A 101 -11.20 -0.94 -11.17
CA GLY A 101 -11.24 -2.39 -11.28
C GLY A 101 -10.80 -2.86 -12.67
N GLN A 102 -11.42 -3.94 -13.19
CA GLN A 102 -11.08 -4.49 -14.50
C GLN A 102 -12.25 -4.50 -15.50
N SER A 103 -13.42 -3.97 -15.12
CA SER A 103 -14.59 -3.92 -16.00
C SER A 103 -14.48 -2.77 -17.01
N ASP A 104 -15.27 -2.85 -18.08
CA ASP A 104 -15.37 -1.75 -19.06
C ASP A 104 -15.91 -0.45 -18.42
N ASP A 105 -16.80 -0.57 -17.42
CA ASP A 105 -17.28 0.59 -16.66
C ASP A 105 -16.16 1.24 -15.84
N ASP A 106 -15.28 0.43 -15.22
CA ASP A 106 -14.09 0.92 -14.53
C ASP A 106 -13.15 1.65 -15.48
N LEU A 107 -12.90 1.08 -16.68
CA LEU A 107 -12.06 1.71 -17.71
C LEU A 107 -12.66 3.05 -18.16
N ASN A 108 -13.97 3.10 -18.38
CA ASN A 108 -14.67 4.31 -18.80
C ASN A 108 -14.70 5.38 -17.68
N LEU A 109 -14.83 4.97 -16.43
CA LEU A 109 -14.70 5.88 -15.28
C LEU A 109 -13.29 6.48 -15.23
N GLY A 110 -12.26 5.65 -15.37
CA GLY A 110 -10.87 6.11 -15.44
C GLY A 110 -10.64 7.15 -16.54
N LYS A 111 -11.15 6.92 -17.76
CA LYS A 111 -11.08 7.89 -18.86
C LYS A 111 -11.69 9.24 -18.47
N LYS A 112 -12.90 9.22 -17.92
CA LYS A 112 -13.61 10.44 -17.52
C LYS A 112 -12.90 11.21 -16.41
N ILE A 113 -12.25 10.50 -15.45
CA ILE A 113 -11.49 11.17 -14.40
C ILE A 113 -10.24 11.83 -14.97
N PHE A 114 -9.50 11.15 -15.85
CA PHE A 114 -8.34 11.76 -16.53
C PHE A 114 -8.71 12.91 -17.49
N GLU A 115 -9.94 12.92 -18.04
CA GLU A 115 -10.47 14.08 -18.77
C GLU A 115 -10.70 15.29 -17.87
N LEU A 116 -11.00 15.10 -16.57
CA LEU A 116 -11.11 16.21 -15.62
C LEU A 116 -9.75 16.83 -15.29
N ASN A 117 -8.71 16.02 -15.15
CA ASN A 117 -7.35 16.47 -14.93
C ASN A 117 -6.35 15.46 -15.52
N ASN A 118 -5.79 15.80 -16.67
CA ASN A 118 -4.84 14.93 -17.37
C ASN A 118 -3.43 14.93 -16.73
N ASP A 119 -3.15 15.83 -15.79
CA ASP A 119 -1.86 15.89 -15.09
C ASP A 119 -1.72 14.81 -14.00
N ILE A 120 -2.81 14.13 -13.63
CA ILE A 120 -2.75 12.96 -12.75
C ILE A 120 -1.95 11.87 -13.46
N GLN A 121 -0.84 11.44 -12.84
CA GLN A 121 0.09 10.50 -13.45
C GLN A 121 -0.23 9.03 -13.19
N TYR A 122 -0.77 8.70 -12.01
CA TYR A 122 -0.91 7.31 -11.55
C TYR A 122 -2.31 6.73 -11.79
N LEU A 123 -2.32 5.50 -12.28
CA LEU A 123 -3.52 4.65 -12.40
C LEU A 123 -3.30 3.34 -11.64
N CYS A 124 -4.13 3.00 -10.67
CA CYS A 124 -4.09 1.77 -9.91
C CYS A 124 -5.20 0.82 -10.36
N ILE A 125 -4.83 -0.31 -10.96
CA ILE A 125 -5.75 -1.39 -11.33
C ILE A 125 -5.75 -2.40 -10.19
N ASP A 126 -6.85 -2.43 -9.43
CA ASP A 126 -6.96 -3.18 -8.18
C ASP A 126 -7.97 -4.32 -8.28
N VAL A 127 -7.46 -5.54 -8.11
CA VAL A 127 -8.27 -6.77 -8.03
C VAL A 127 -7.85 -7.61 -6.82
N ALA A 128 -8.81 -8.36 -6.24
CA ALA A 128 -8.53 -9.22 -5.11
C ALA A 128 -7.61 -10.40 -5.45
N ASN A 129 -7.62 -10.86 -6.69
CA ASN A 129 -6.82 -11.98 -7.19
C ASN A 129 -6.20 -11.64 -8.55
N GLY A 130 -4.95 -11.21 -8.54
CA GLY A 130 -4.18 -10.87 -9.72
C GLY A 130 -3.60 -12.07 -10.50
N TYR A 131 -3.93 -13.32 -10.09
CA TYR A 131 -3.46 -14.55 -10.75
C TYR A 131 -4.36 -15.04 -11.89
N ARG A 132 -5.43 -14.31 -12.19
CA ARG A 132 -6.35 -14.66 -13.29
C ARG A 132 -5.72 -14.24 -14.63
N GLU A 133 -5.88 -15.09 -15.66
CA GLU A 133 -5.38 -14.79 -17.01
C GLU A 133 -6.00 -13.52 -17.59
N ASP A 134 -7.31 -13.34 -17.41
CA ASP A 134 -8.02 -12.15 -17.87
C ASP A 134 -7.54 -10.85 -17.21
N PHE A 135 -6.88 -10.92 -16.04
CA PHE A 135 -6.27 -9.75 -15.42
C PHE A 135 -5.03 -9.25 -16.17
N ILE A 136 -4.22 -10.18 -16.70
CA ILE A 136 -3.07 -9.83 -17.54
C ILE A 136 -3.53 -9.09 -18.81
N ASP A 137 -4.60 -9.59 -19.44
CA ASP A 137 -5.16 -8.95 -20.63
C ASP A 137 -5.80 -7.59 -20.31
N SER A 138 -6.42 -7.46 -19.14
CA SER A 138 -6.90 -6.17 -18.66
C SER A 138 -5.76 -5.16 -18.49
N VAL A 139 -4.61 -5.55 -17.93
CA VAL A 139 -3.44 -4.65 -17.78
C VAL A 139 -2.93 -4.20 -19.15
N LYS A 140 -2.87 -5.08 -20.15
CA LYS A 140 -2.52 -4.71 -21.55
C LYS A 140 -3.48 -3.68 -22.11
N ASN A 141 -4.79 -3.90 -21.97
CA ASN A 141 -5.83 -3.00 -22.45
C ASN A 141 -5.73 -1.61 -21.77
N TYR A 142 -5.46 -1.59 -20.44
CA TYR A 142 -5.22 -0.35 -19.72
C TYR A 142 -3.96 0.38 -20.22
N ARG A 143 -2.87 -0.35 -20.50
CA ARG A 143 -1.65 0.25 -21.08
C ARG A 143 -1.90 0.83 -22.47
N GLU A 144 -2.62 0.13 -23.34
CA GLU A 144 -3.00 0.63 -24.67
C GLU A 144 -3.87 1.88 -24.56
N THR A 145 -4.80 1.90 -23.61
CA THR A 145 -5.72 3.03 -23.39
C THR A 145 -5.01 4.24 -22.78
N PHE A 146 -4.06 4.02 -21.89
CA PHE A 146 -3.35 5.07 -21.11
C PHE A 146 -1.82 4.94 -21.27
N PRO A 147 -1.28 5.16 -22.49
CA PRO A 147 0.13 4.90 -22.78
C PRO A 147 1.10 5.73 -21.93
N ASN A 148 0.68 6.91 -21.49
CA ASN A 148 1.53 7.85 -20.76
C ASN A 148 1.29 7.84 -19.24
N LYS A 149 0.38 6.98 -18.70
CA LYS A 149 0.15 6.92 -17.26
C LYS A 149 1.05 5.87 -16.61
N ILE A 150 1.42 6.11 -15.35
CA ILE A 150 2.14 5.16 -14.52
C ILE A 150 1.13 4.13 -14.01
N ILE A 151 1.23 2.89 -14.47
CA ILE A 151 0.26 1.84 -14.13
C ILE A 151 0.76 1.01 -12.95
N ILE A 152 -0.05 0.98 -11.88
CA ILE A 152 0.07 0.09 -10.74
C ILE A 152 -0.93 -1.04 -10.94
N ALA A 153 -0.49 -2.31 -10.84
CA ALA A 153 -1.37 -3.46 -10.98
C ALA A 153 -1.15 -4.51 -9.88
N GLY A 154 -2.21 -5.11 -9.39
CA GLY A 154 -2.16 -6.18 -8.38
C GLY A 154 -3.53 -6.52 -7.78
N ASN A 155 -3.54 -7.45 -6.80
CA ASN A 155 -2.37 -7.92 -6.02
C ASN A 155 -1.90 -9.31 -6.47
N VAL A 156 -0.61 -9.46 -6.40
CA VAL A 156 0.09 -10.73 -6.55
C VAL A 156 1.12 -10.91 -5.42
N ALA A 157 1.83 -12.03 -5.36
CA ALA A 157 2.79 -12.31 -4.30
C ALA A 157 4.01 -13.13 -4.75
N THR A 158 4.12 -13.45 -6.06
CA THR A 158 5.17 -14.33 -6.60
C THR A 158 5.93 -13.66 -7.75
N ARG A 159 7.16 -14.15 -8.00
CA ARG A 159 8.04 -13.67 -9.07
C ARG A 159 7.37 -13.74 -10.44
N GLU A 160 6.81 -14.90 -10.77
CA GLU A 160 6.26 -15.18 -12.10
C GLU A 160 5.12 -14.20 -12.45
N MET A 161 4.24 -13.94 -11.50
CA MET A 161 3.15 -13.00 -11.73
C MET A 161 3.62 -11.55 -11.73
N THR A 162 4.66 -11.22 -10.94
CA THR A 162 5.30 -9.91 -11.02
C THR A 162 5.89 -9.66 -12.41
N GLU A 163 6.62 -10.61 -12.94
CA GLU A 163 7.17 -10.56 -14.31
C GLU A 163 6.06 -10.44 -15.35
N ALA A 164 5.02 -11.27 -15.25
CA ALA A 164 3.90 -11.27 -16.18
C ALA A 164 3.19 -9.91 -16.23
N LEU A 165 2.92 -9.27 -15.08
CA LEU A 165 2.27 -7.97 -15.02
C LEU A 165 3.15 -6.84 -15.57
N ILE A 166 4.47 -6.86 -15.29
CA ILE A 166 5.39 -5.87 -15.87
C ILE A 166 5.45 -6.01 -17.38
N LEU A 167 5.55 -7.24 -17.90
CA LEU A 167 5.58 -7.49 -19.35
C LEU A 167 4.24 -7.13 -20.01
N ALA A 168 3.12 -7.20 -19.27
CA ALA A 168 1.82 -6.77 -19.75
C ALA A 168 1.63 -5.24 -19.78
N GLY A 169 2.54 -4.46 -19.16
CA GLY A 169 2.49 -3.00 -19.20
C GLY A 169 2.38 -2.30 -17.84
N ALA A 170 2.43 -3.04 -16.72
CA ALA A 170 2.51 -2.42 -15.40
C ALA A 170 3.92 -1.83 -15.16
N ASP A 171 3.98 -0.62 -14.61
CA ASP A 171 5.22 0.00 -14.14
C ASP A 171 5.54 -0.41 -12.69
N ILE A 172 4.49 -0.59 -11.90
CA ILE A 172 4.57 -0.93 -10.49
C ILE A 172 3.65 -2.13 -10.24
N VAL A 173 4.18 -3.19 -9.63
CA VAL A 173 3.37 -4.34 -9.24
C VAL A 173 3.07 -4.29 -7.74
N LYS A 174 1.79 -4.37 -7.38
CA LYS A 174 1.29 -4.33 -6.01
C LYS A 174 1.36 -5.74 -5.40
N ILE A 175 2.21 -5.89 -4.36
CA ILE A 175 2.60 -7.16 -3.77
C ILE A 175 1.94 -7.33 -2.41
N GLY A 176 1.12 -8.39 -2.27
CA GLY A 176 0.50 -8.75 -1.00
C GLY A 176 -0.77 -9.57 -1.16
N ILE A 177 -0.73 -10.84 -0.77
CA ILE A 177 -1.88 -11.73 -0.64
C ILE A 177 -1.97 -12.17 0.81
N GLY A 178 -2.96 -11.63 1.53
CA GLY A 178 -3.26 -11.98 2.91
C GLY A 178 -2.45 -11.31 4.03
N PRO A 179 -1.57 -10.29 3.80
CA PRO A 179 -0.81 -9.68 4.89
C PRO A 179 -1.57 -8.58 5.65
N GLY A 180 -2.66 -8.05 5.09
CA GLY A 180 -3.40 -6.93 5.67
C GLY A 180 -4.03 -7.24 7.03
N SER A 181 -4.10 -6.26 7.93
CA SER A 181 -4.62 -6.44 9.30
C SER A 181 -6.11 -6.79 9.36
N VAL A 182 -6.87 -6.42 8.34
CA VAL A 182 -8.31 -6.75 8.20
C VAL A 182 -8.57 -7.78 7.10
N CYS A 183 -7.52 -8.34 6.49
CA CYS A 183 -7.60 -9.41 5.52
C CYS A 183 -7.74 -10.76 6.24
N THR A 184 -8.67 -11.60 5.79
CA THR A 184 -8.89 -12.96 6.33
C THR A 184 -8.67 -14.06 5.29
N THR A 185 -8.12 -13.73 4.11
CA THR A 185 -7.83 -14.69 3.03
C THR A 185 -7.04 -15.90 3.52
N ARG A 186 -6.02 -15.70 4.36
CA ARG A 186 -5.22 -16.81 4.93
C ARG A 186 -6.04 -17.78 5.77
N SER A 187 -7.01 -17.26 6.52
CA SER A 187 -7.88 -18.08 7.38
C SER A 187 -9.04 -18.71 6.61
N VAL A 188 -9.58 -18.00 5.62
CA VAL A 188 -10.78 -18.42 4.88
C VAL A 188 -10.42 -19.34 3.71
N ALA A 189 -9.40 -18.96 2.94
CA ALA A 189 -9.00 -19.69 1.73
C ALA A 189 -7.73 -20.54 1.91
N GLY A 190 -6.98 -20.36 3.00
CA GLY A 190 -5.68 -21.00 3.20
C GLY A 190 -4.59 -20.49 2.25
N VAL A 191 -4.83 -19.38 1.57
CA VAL A 191 -3.93 -18.80 0.55
C VAL A 191 -3.26 -17.55 1.08
N GLY A 192 -1.98 -17.37 0.76
CA GLY A 192 -1.21 -16.20 1.14
C GLY A 192 0.29 -16.42 1.00
N TYR A 193 1.04 -15.34 1.16
CA TYR A 193 2.51 -15.40 1.16
C TYR A 193 3.06 -14.50 2.27
N PRO A 194 4.12 -14.90 3.03
CA PRO A 194 4.77 -14.07 4.03
C PRO A 194 5.41 -12.83 3.39
N GLN A 195 5.01 -11.65 3.88
CA GLN A 195 5.19 -10.39 3.15
C GLN A 195 6.65 -9.99 2.91
N LEU A 196 7.54 -10.21 3.88
CA LEU A 196 8.95 -9.84 3.71
C LEU A 196 9.62 -10.65 2.58
N SER A 197 9.39 -11.97 2.56
CA SER A 197 9.91 -12.85 1.51
C SER A 197 9.29 -12.53 0.15
N SER A 198 7.98 -12.30 0.10
CA SER A 198 7.29 -11.89 -1.12
C SER A 198 7.89 -10.61 -1.73
N ILE A 199 8.14 -9.59 -0.90
CA ILE A 199 8.75 -8.34 -1.35
C ILE A 199 10.14 -8.61 -1.93
N SER A 200 10.99 -9.36 -1.22
CA SER A 200 12.36 -9.63 -1.65
C SER A 200 12.41 -10.36 -2.99
N GLU A 201 11.57 -11.39 -3.15
CA GLU A 201 11.51 -12.20 -4.37
C GLU A 201 10.93 -11.44 -5.55
N CYS A 202 9.84 -10.70 -5.32
CA CYS A 202 9.19 -9.93 -6.36
C CYS A 202 10.00 -8.69 -6.78
N SER A 203 10.72 -8.05 -5.84
CA SER A 203 11.56 -6.90 -6.18
C SER A 203 12.75 -7.30 -7.06
N ASP A 204 13.35 -8.46 -6.81
CA ASP A 204 14.43 -9.01 -7.64
C ASP A 204 13.93 -9.23 -9.08
N ALA A 205 12.75 -9.84 -9.24
CA ALA A 205 12.11 -10.06 -10.54
C ALA A 205 11.77 -8.73 -11.25
N ALA A 206 11.15 -7.79 -10.53
CA ALA A 206 10.73 -6.52 -11.08
C ALA A 206 11.90 -5.66 -11.54
N HIS A 207 12.94 -5.53 -10.68
CA HIS A 207 14.11 -4.72 -10.99
C HIS A 207 14.90 -5.29 -12.17
N GLY A 208 14.94 -6.62 -12.33
CA GLY A 208 15.53 -7.28 -13.49
C GLY A 208 14.86 -6.90 -14.81
N LEU A 209 13.59 -6.54 -14.77
CA LEU A 209 12.80 -6.10 -15.93
C LEU A 209 12.68 -4.57 -16.05
N GLY A 210 13.25 -3.79 -15.13
CA GLY A 210 13.12 -2.34 -15.09
C GLY A 210 11.78 -1.82 -14.56
N GLY A 211 11.00 -2.67 -13.89
CA GLY A 211 9.77 -2.33 -13.18
C GLY A 211 10.01 -2.08 -11.70
N HIS A 212 8.94 -1.77 -10.96
CA HIS A 212 8.95 -1.46 -9.53
C HIS A 212 7.97 -2.35 -8.76
N VAL A 213 8.16 -2.44 -7.44
CA VAL A 213 7.22 -3.13 -6.55
C VAL A 213 6.68 -2.21 -5.47
N MET A 214 5.40 -2.39 -5.17
CA MET A 214 4.70 -1.75 -4.06
C MET A 214 4.34 -2.80 -3.01
N ALA A 215 4.91 -2.70 -1.82
CA ALA A 215 4.56 -3.56 -0.70
C ALA A 215 3.20 -3.14 -0.12
N ASP A 216 2.17 -3.96 -0.31
CA ASP A 216 0.81 -3.68 0.14
C ASP A 216 0.40 -4.60 1.29
N GLY A 217 0.21 -4.00 2.46
CA GLY A 217 -0.21 -4.65 3.69
C GLY A 217 0.93 -5.21 4.54
N GLY A 218 0.57 -5.58 5.78
CA GLY A 218 1.48 -6.18 6.77
C GLY A 218 2.20 -5.19 7.67
N CYS A 219 2.32 -3.92 7.31
CA CYS A 219 2.93 -2.89 8.15
C CYS A 219 2.00 -2.48 9.28
N LYS A 220 2.45 -2.66 10.52
CA LYS A 220 1.76 -2.26 11.76
C LYS A 220 2.45 -1.07 12.43
N TYR A 221 3.74 -0.94 12.26
CA TYR A 221 4.60 0.05 12.88
C TYR A 221 5.51 0.73 11.86
N PRO A 222 6.06 1.94 12.13
CA PRO A 222 7.02 2.59 11.25
C PRO A 222 8.26 1.74 10.94
N GLY A 223 8.67 0.86 11.86
CA GLY A 223 9.76 -0.09 11.65
C GLY A 223 9.49 -1.10 10.53
N ASP A 224 8.23 -1.51 10.34
CA ASP A 224 7.85 -2.46 9.28
C ASP A 224 7.97 -1.81 7.90
N ILE A 225 7.65 -0.52 7.79
CA ILE A 225 7.86 0.27 6.56
C ILE A 225 9.35 0.28 6.20
N SER A 226 10.22 0.48 7.19
CA SER A 226 11.67 0.43 6.98
C SER A 226 12.14 -0.96 6.57
N LYS A 227 11.54 -2.04 7.13
CA LYS A 227 11.82 -3.42 6.70
C LYS A 227 11.35 -3.68 5.27
N ALA A 228 10.19 -3.16 4.87
CA ALA A 228 9.70 -3.30 3.51
C ALA A 228 10.65 -2.66 2.50
N PHE A 229 11.08 -1.42 2.73
CA PHE A 229 12.10 -0.76 1.91
C PHE A 229 13.44 -1.51 1.96
N GLY A 230 13.85 -1.98 3.15
CA GLY A 230 15.07 -2.77 3.31
C GLY A 230 15.05 -4.10 2.55
N ALA A 231 13.88 -4.68 2.33
CA ALA A 231 13.67 -5.90 1.55
C ALA A 231 13.61 -5.66 0.03
N GLY A 232 13.63 -4.40 -0.41
CA GLY A 232 13.66 -4.05 -1.83
C GLY A 232 12.41 -3.39 -2.37
N ALA A 233 11.38 -3.14 -1.55
CA ALA A 233 10.21 -2.40 -2.00
C ALA A 233 10.60 -1.01 -2.52
N ASP A 234 9.99 -0.59 -3.62
CA ASP A 234 10.12 0.76 -4.17
C ASP A 234 9.09 1.69 -3.56
N TYR A 235 7.89 1.18 -3.35
CA TYR A 235 6.77 1.85 -2.71
C TYR A 235 6.19 1.00 -1.58
N VAL A 236 5.54 1.64 -0.61
CA VAL A 236 4.80 0.97 0.47
C VAL A 236 3.39 1.52 0.52
N MET A 237 2.38 0.64 0.52
CA MET A 237 0.98 1.01 0.67
C MET A 237 0.49 0.69 2.08
N LEU A 238 -0.13 1.67 2.73
CA LEU A 238 -0.58 1.61 4.11
C LEU A 238 -2.11 1.73 4.21
N GLY A 239 -2.75 0.71 4.80
CA GLY A 239 -4.16 0.74 5.17
C GLY A 239 -4.35 1.07 6.66
N GLY A 240 -4.23 0.09 7.55
CA GLY A 240 -4.55 0.21 8.98
C GLY A 240 -3.79 1.31 9.73
N MET A 241 -2.57 1.67 9.30
CA MET A 241 -1.84 2.77 9.92
C MET A 241 -2.50 4.13 9.64
N PHE A 242 -3.12 4.31 8.46
CA PHE A 242 -3.83 5.54 8.08
C PHE A 242 -5.33 5.51 8.39
N ALA A 243 -5.88 4.37 8.77
CA ALA A 243 -7.25 4.25 9.23
C ALA A 243 -7.44 4.80 10.65
N GLY A 244 -8.66 5.25 10.97
CA GLY A 244 -9.03 5.74 12.31
C GLY A 244 -8.69 7.20 12.57
N HIS A 245 -8.21 7.95 11.57
CA HIS A 245 -7.93 9.38 11.66
C HIS A 245 -9.13 10.23 11.24
N LYS A 246 -9.05 11.52 11.51
CA LYS A 246 -10.06 12.50 11.12
C LYS A 246 -10.33 12.46 9.60
N GLU A 247 -9.26 12.41 8.81
CA GLU A 247 -9.26 12.45 7.36
C GLU A 247 -9.63 11.10 6.72
N SER A 248 -9.51 10.01 7.47
CA SER A 248 -9.89 8.68 7.00
C SER A 248 -11.41 8.53 6.90
N GLY A 249 -11.88 7.67 6.01
CA GLY A 249 -13.29 7.28 5.96
C GLY A 249 -13.72 6.49 7.20
N GLY A 250 -14.95 6.00 7.18
CA GLY A 250 -15.58 5.30 8.30
C GLY A 250 -16.32 6.25 9.24
N GLU A 251 -17.39 5.74 9.81
CA GLU A 251 -18.24 6.50 10.74
C GLU A 251 -17.52 6.67 12.09
N LEU A 252 -17.57 7.89 12.64
CA LEU A 252 -17.09 8.18 13.98
C LEU A 252 -18.18 7.81 14.99
N VAL A 253 -17.91 6.84 15.83
CA VAL A 253 -18.84 6.32 16.84
C VAL A 253 -18.25 6.60 18.22
N THR A 254 -19.08 7.11 19.14
CA THR A 254 -18.71 7.30 20.57
C THR A 254 -19.39 6.20 21.37
N ASP A 255 -18.65 5.50 22.21
CA ASP A 255 -19.20 4.49 23.11
C ASP A 255 -19.79 5.11 24.40
N ASP A 256 -20.32 4.26 25.28
CA ASP A 256 -20.96 4.69 26.53
C ASP A 256 -19.96 5.32 27.51
N ASP A 257 -18.68 5.04 27.38
CA ASP A 257 -17.59 5.61 28.18
C ASP A 257 -17.05 6.93 27.58
N GLY A 258 -17.63 7.40 26.48
CA GLY A 258 -17.20 8.61 25.77
C GLY A 258 -15.97 8.43 24.89
N ILE A 259 -15.50 7.20 24.68
CA ILE A 259 -14.34 6.92 23.82
C ILE A 259 -14.81 6.89 22.36
N GLN A 260 -14.06 7.57 21.51
CA GLN A 260 -14.35 7.66 20.09
C GLN A 260 -13.62 6.58 19.28
N TYR A 261 -14.32 6.02 18.31
CA TYR A 261 -13.83 4.99 17.41
C TYR A 261 -14.23 5.29 15.97
N LYS A 262 -13.45 4.79 15.00
CA LYS A 262 -13.83 4.70 13.61
C LYS A 262 -13.82 3.25 13.15
N ASP A 263 -14.79 2.91 12.30
CA ASP A 263 -14.86 1.60 11.65
C ASP A 263 -13.77 1.47 10.58
N PHE A 264 -13.09 0.33 10.57
CA PHE A 264 -12.13 -0.06 9.55
C PHE A 264 -12.38 -1.49 9.11
N TYR A 265 -12.40 -1.76 7.79
CA TYR A 265 -12.74 -3.08 7.27
C TYR A 265 -12.04 -3.37 5.95
N GLY A 266 -11.85 -4.66 5.66
CA GLY A 266 -11.30 -5.10 4.37
C GLY A 266 -12.31 -4.92 3.23
N MET A 267 -11.83 -4.58 2.04
CA MET A 267 -12.70 -4.36 0.86
C MET A 267 -13.41 -5.64 0.38
N SER A 268 -12.98 -6.82 0.82
CA SER A 268 -13.67 -8.10 0.61
C SER A 268 -14.51 -8.55 1.81
N SER A 269 -14.76 -7.67 2.80
CA SER A 269 -15.60 -7.97 3.97
C SER A 269 -17.09 -7.92 3.62
N THR A 270 -17.91 -8.58 4.45
CA THR A 270 -19.38 -8.49 4.33
C THR A 270 -19.86 -7.05 4.32
N LYS A 271 -19.28 -6.16 5.16
CA LYS A 271 -19.63 -4.74 5.20
C LYS A 271 -19.39 -4.04 3.87
N ALA A 272 -18.20 -4.22 3.26
CA ALA A 272 -17.89 -3.63 1.97
C ALA A 272 -18.78 -4.19 0.85
N GLN A 273 -19.03 -5.50 0.85
CA GLN A 273 -19.91 -6.15 -0.13
C GLN A 273 -21.33 -5.58 -0.08
N GLN A 274 -21.92 -5.48 1.11
CA GLN A 274 -23.25 -4.89 1.30
C GLN A 274 -23.31 -3.40 0.90
N THR A 275 -22.23 -2.66 1.15
CA THR A 275 -22.21 -1.22 0.84
C THR A 275 -22.16 -0.96 -0.67
N TYR A 276 -21.40 -1.76 -1.44
CA TYR A 276 -21.09 -1.44 -2.85
C TYR A 276 -21.66 -2.42 -3.87
N TYR A 277 -21.98 -3.65 -3.48
CA TYR A 277 -22.34 -4.72 -4.42
C TYR A 277 -23.68 -5.43 -4.07
N GLY A 278 -24.33 -5.04 -3.00
CA GLY A 278 -25.54 -5.72 -2.49
C GLY A 278 -25.17 -6.92 -1.59
N ASP A 279 -26.03 -7.94 -1.55
CA ASP A 279 -25.78 -9.10 -0.71
C ASP A 279 -24.62 -9.96 -1.23
N LEU A 280 -23.93 -10.63 -0.29
CA LEU A 280 -22.86 -11.56 -0.63
C LEU A 280 -23.45 -12.74 -1.42
N ALA A 281 -22.96 -12.96 -2.63
CA ALA A 281 -23.40 -14.11 -3.45
C ALA A 281 -23.08 -15.42 -2.71
N GLU A 282 -23.99 -16.42 -2.81
CA GLU A 282 -23.89 -17.71 -2.09
C GLU A 282 -22.55 -18.46 -2.30
N HIS A 283 -21.92 -18.27 -3.46
CA HIS A 283 -20.64 -18.90 -3.80
C HIS A 283 -19.41 -18.12 -3.30
N ARG A 284 -19.58 -16.98 -2.62
CA ARG A 284 -18.50 -16.15 -2.10
C ARG A 284 -18.39 -16.24 -0.58
N ALA A 285 -17.16 -16.37 -0.08
CA ALA A 285 -16.85 -16.16 1.33
C ALA A 285 -16.32 -14.73 1.52
N ALA A 286 -16.64 -14.12 2.66
CA ALA A 286 -16.06 -12.83 3.03
C ALA A 286 -14.58 -13.03 3.44
N GLU A 287 -13.67 -12.40 2.73
CA GLU A 287 -12.21 -12.47 3.00
C GLU A 287 -11.67 -11.22 3.70
N GLY A 288 -12.52 -10.54 4.45
CA GLY A 288 -12.17 -9.36 5.25
C GLY A 288 -13.03 -9.28 6.50
N LYS A 289 -12.46 -8.72 7.55
CA LYS A 289 -13.16 -8.43 8.80
C LYS A 289 -13.35 -6.92 8.99
N LYS A 290 -14.37 -6.56 9.79
CA LYS A 290 -14.59 -5.22 10.32
C LYS A 290 -14.02 -5.14 11.72
N VAL A 291 -13.28 -4.07 12.01
CA VAL A 291 -12.76 -3.75 13.33
C VAL A 291 -13.09 -2.29 13.69
N ARG A 292 -13.19 -1.99 14.95
CA ARG A 292 -13.24 -0.61 15.45
C ARG A 292 -11.86 -0.19 15.91
N LEU A 293 -11.37 0.91 15.35
CA LEU A 293 -10.11 1.52 15.75
C LEU A 293 -10.39 2.73 16.63
N LYS A 294 -9.70 2.81 17.76
CA LYS A 294 -9.74 4.03 18.60
C LYS A 294 -9.39 5.24 17.71
N TYR A 295 -10.17 6.32 17.84
CA TYR A 295 -9.94 7.53 17.05
C TYR A 295 -8.58 8.13 17.35
N LYS A 296 -7.81 8.42 16.31
CA LYS A 296 -6.40 8.81 16.40
C LYS A 296 -6.16 10.32 16.23
N GLY A 297 -7.22 11.10 16.00
CA GLY A 297 -7.09 12.53 15.68
C GLY A 297 -6.54 12.78 14.29
N ASP A 298 -5.76 13.84 14.12
CA ASP A 298 -5.23 14.27 12.82
C ASP A 298 -4.19 13.29 12.28
N LEU A 299 -4.28 12.99 10.99
CA LEU A 299 -3.40 12.08 10.27
C LEU A 299 -1.93 12.56 10.26
N ASP A 300 -1.72 13.86 10.26
CA ASP A 300 -0.39 14.49 10.26
C ASP A 300 0.52 13.96 11.38
N ASN A 301 -0.03 13.74 12.57
CA ASN A 301 0.73 13.19 13.70
C ASN A 301 1.28 11.79 13.43
N THR A 302 0.52 10.94 12.73
CA THR A 302 0.97 9.61 12.33
C THR A 302 1.99 9.68 11.21
N VAL A 303 1.81 10.58 10.25
CA VAL A 303 2.78 10.82 9.17
C VAL A 303 4.14 11.24 9.77
N GLN A 304 4.16 12.17 10.70
CA GLN A 304 5.41 12.61 11.38
C GLN A 304 6.11 11.44 12.09
N LYS A 305 5.36 10.58 12.79
CA LYS A 305 5.92 9.38 13.44
C LYS A 305 6.53 8.41 12.43
N ILE A 306 5.86 8.20 11.28
CA ILE A 306 6.35 7.35 10.19
C ILE A 306 7.66 7.90 9.64
N LEU A 307 7.68 9.17 9.24
CA LEU A 307 8.86 9.82 8.66
C LEU A 307 10.03 9.84 9.66
N GLY A 308 9.75 10.08 10.94
CA GLY A 308 10.75 10.02 12.01
C GLY A 308 11.33 8.62 12.20
N GLY A 309 10.48 7.60 12.19
CA GLY A 309 10.89 6.20 12.31
C GLY A 309 11.77 5.74 11.14
N MET A 310 11.41 6.11 9.91
CA MET A 310 12.20 5.80 8.71
C MET A 310 13.58 6.50 8.75
N ARG A 311 13.64 7.79 9.12
CA ARG A 311 14.92 8.48 9.31
C ARG A 311 15.78 7.81 10.37
N SER A 312 15.16 7.36 11.46
CA SER A 312 15.85 6.60 12.50
C SER A 312 16.46 5.31 11.95
N ALA A 313 15.70 4.48 11.24
CA ALA A 313 16.18 3.24 10.64
C ALA A 313 17.35 3.49 9.67
N CYS A 314 17.21 4.47 8.78
CA CYS A 314 18.27 4.88 7.85
C CYS A 314 19.55 5.29 8.60
N SER A 315 19.45 6.06 9.67
CA SER A 315 20.60 6.49 10.46
C SER A 315 21.31 5.32 11.16
N TYR A 316 20.57 4.31 11.64
CA TYR A 316 21.13 3.13 12.26
C TYR A 316 21.93 2.22 11.32
N VAL A 317 21.71 2.33 10.02
CA VAL A 317 22.46 1.52 9.02
C VAL A 317 23.37 2.37 8.13
N GLY A 318 23.44 3.68 8.36
CA GLY A 318 24.28 4.60 7.60
C GLY A 318 23.76 4.92 6.20
N ALA A 319 22.47 4.74 5.94
CA ALA A 319 21.84 5.08 4.68
C ALA A 319 21.45 6.57 4.66
N LYS A 320 22.17 7.41 3.93
CA LYS A 320 21.89 8.85 3.81
C LYS A 320 20.61 9.12 3.00
N LYS A 321 20.26 8.23 2.09
CA LYS A 321 19.04 8.32 1.26
C LYS A 321 18.22 7.05 1.45
N LEU A 322 16.89 7.17 1.45
CA LEU A 322 15.98 6.03 1.51
C LEU A 322 16.29 4.99 0.41
N LYS A 323 16.63 5.45 -0.78
CA LYS A 323 17.01 4.57 -1.91
C LYS A 323 18.22 3.67 -1.63
N ASP A 324 19.07 4.02 -0.65
CA ASP A 324 20.25 3.24 -0.28
C ASP A 324 19.95 2.23 0.85
N LEU A 325 18.76 2.30 1.42
CA LEU A 325 18.36 1.43 2.54
C LEU A 325 18.46 -0.06 2.20
N PRO A 326 18.00 -0.58 1.03
CA PRO A 326 18.15 -1.99 0.68
C PRO A 326 19.59 -2.46 0.69
N LYS A 327 20.51 -1.67 0.14
CA LYS A 327 21.96 -1.97 0.10
C LYS A 327 22.62 -1.93 1.48
N SER A 328 22.08 -1.10 2.37
CA SER A 328 22.59 -0.92 3.73
C SER A 328 21.97 -1.90 4.73
N THR A 329 20.85 -2.54 4.39
CA THR A 329 20.13 -3.46 5.27
C THR A 329 20.82 -4.82 5.34
N THR A 330 20.85 -5.37 6.55
CA THR A 330 21.07 -6.77 6.84
C THR A 330 20.02 -7.20 7.83
N PHE A 331 19.19 -8.16 7.46
CA PHE A 331 18.22 -8.74 8.37
C PHE A 331 18.84 -9.80 9.26
N ILE A 332 18.42 -9.82 10.52
CA ILE A 332 18.65 -10.93 11.44
C ILE A 332 17.31 -11.56 11.76
N ARG A 333 17.25 -12.89 11.71
CA ARG A 333 16.06 -13.63 12.15
C ARG A 333 15.99 -13.58 13.67
N VAL A 334 14.78 -13.41 14.17
CA VAL A 334 14.50 -13.37 15.60
C VAL A 334 13.38 -14.34 15.93
N THR A 335 13.40 -14.89 17.12
CA THR A 335 12.22 -15.56 17.67
C THR A 335 11.21 -14.47 18.05
N GLN A 336 9.93 -14.71 17.74
CA GLN A 336 8.88 -13.79 18.15
C GLN A 336 8.82 -13.75 19.68
N THR A 337 9.47 -12.75 20.27
CA THR A 337 9.33 -12.42 21.67
C THR A 337 8.32 -11.27 21.76
N THR A 338 7.11 -11.56 22.20
CA THR A 338 6.16 -10.54 22.60
C THR A 338 6.77 -9.81 23.81
N ASN A 339 7.20 -8.59 23.59
CA ASN A 339 7.56 -7.72 24.71
C ASN A 339 6.26 -7.14 25.28
N GLU A 340 5.63 -7.86 26.20
CA GLU A 340 4.34 -7.52 26.82
C GLU A 340 4.33 -6.16 27.50
N ILE A 341 5.50 -5.62 27.85
CA ILE A 341 5.64 -4.29 28.44
C ILE A 341 5.09 -3.18 27.50
N TYR A 342 5.13 -3.40 26.19
CA TYR A 342 4.64 -2.42 25.21
C TYR A 342 3.20 -2.68 24.73
N THR A 343 2.65 -3.86 24.95
CA THR A 343 1.25 -4.18 24.62
C THR A 343 0.26 -3.73 25.70
N GLY A 344 0.71 -3.51 26.94
CA GLY A 344 -0.13 -3.08 28.08
C GLY A 344 -0.39 -1.57 28.16
N SER A 345 0.35 -0.73 27.43
CA SER A 345 0.20 0.73 27.50
C SER A 345 -0.75 1.35 26.46
N GLU A 346 -1.21 0.54 25.48
CA GLU A 346 -2.21 1.00 24.48
C GLU A 346 -3.66 0.72 24.90
N ASN A 347 -3.88 0.09 26.05
CA ASN A 347 -5.20 -0.19 26.63
C ASN A 347 -5.59 0.74 27.81
N ASN A 348 -4.92 1.89 27.97
CA ASN A 348 -5.32 2.92 28.93
C ASN A 348 -5.58 4.26 28.23
#